data_652699bedba8cc42bcd279428f47a646
#
_entry.id   652699bedba8cc42bcd279428f47a646
#
_cell.length_a   1.000
_cell.length_b   1.000
_cell.length_c   1.000
_cell.angle_alpha   90.00
_cell.angle_beta   90.00
_cell.angle_gamma   90.00
#
_symmetry.space_group_name_H-M   'P 1'
#
loop_
_entity.id
_entity.type
_entity.pdbx_description
1 polymer ?
#
loop_
_entity_poly.entity_id
_entity_poly.type
_entity_poly.pdbx_seq_one_letter_code
_entity_poly.pdbx_strand_id
1 'polypeptide(L)'
;MARYCAEAGVQLAPHGKTTMAPQIVARQIEAGAWGVTAATISQVQVFREFGVERVLLANELTEPAAVGWLAAELAADPGFDCYVYADSPDGVRLLADGVPSGGGARPLPVLVELGQRGGRTGCRSAEQAEAVASAVSAAPGLRLAGVAGYEGSIGHDREPATLAEVRAFCRELRALAARLPPPSGQDQYLVTAGGSLYFEIVVAELTAPAGPGPAPAVMLRSGAYVTHDHGIYARLTPAAQPGGTGPALVPAFELWARVLSAPEPGLAIAGAGRRDAPFDQGLPVPLRIRRADGQEADAAGLRVTALDDQHAYLQLPAGCDLHPGDLVCLGISHPCTAFDKWQLIPVVDEDYRITDVVRTFF
;
A
#
# COMPACT_ATOMS: atom_id res chain seq x y z
N MET A 1 -10.93 -5.72 -4.65
CA MET A 1 -10.57 -4.31 -4.97
C MET A 1 -10.78 -3.97 -6.44
N ALA A 2 -10.25 -4.72 -7.41
CA ALA A 2 -10.40 -4.38 -8.83
C ALA A 2 -11.88 -4.16 -9.25
N ARG A 3 -12.77 -5.09 -8.90
CA ARG A 3 -14.21 -4.93 -9.15
C ARG A 3 -14.80 -3.69 -8.49
N TYR A 4 -14.48 -3.45 -7.22
CA TYR A 4 -14.91 -2.27 -6.48
C TYR A 4 -14.48 -0.97 -7.18
N CYS A 5 -13.22 -0.89 -7.63
CA CYS A 5 -12.72 0.28 -8.34
C CYS A 5 -13.42 0.47 -9.69
N ALA A 6 -13.65 -0.61 -10.44
CA ALA A 6 -14.37 -0.57 -11.72
C ALA A 6 -15.82 -0.09 -11.54
N GLU A 7 -16.55 -0.60 -10.54
CA GLU A 7 -17.91 -0.19 -10.21
C GLU A 7 -17.99 1.27 -9.76
N ALA A 8 -16.96 1.74 -9.04
CA ALA A 8 -16.85 3.13 -8.59
C ALA A 8 -16.32 4.10 -9.66
N GLY A 9 -15.90 3.60 -10.83
CA GLY A 9 -15.32 4.43 -11.89
C GLY A 9 -13.95 5.03 -11.53
N VAL A 10 -13.17 4.37 -10.67
CA VAL A 10 -11.86 4.82 -10.23
C VAL A 10 -10.77 3.83 -10.64
N GLN A 11 -9.54 4.31 -10.79
CA GLN A 11 -8.38 3.48 -11.09
C GLN A 11 -7.78 2.90 -9.79
N LEU A 12 -7.01 1.83 -9.94
CA LEU A 12 -6.25 1.21 -8.86
C LEU A 12 -4.79 1.06 -9.26
N ALA A 13 -3.89 1.67 -8.50
CA ALA A 13 -2.44 1.43 -8.56
C ALA A 13 -1.98 0.87 -7.21
N PRO A 14 -2.08 -0.44 -6.97
CA PRO A 14 -1.78 -1.03 -5.66
C PRO A 14 -0.38 -0.67 -5.17
N HIS A 15 -0.22 -0.41 -3.87
CA HIS A 15 1.09 -0.11 -3.32
C HIS A 15 1.95 -1.37 -3.24
N GLY A 16 2.87 -1.52 -4.21
CA GLY A 16 3.74 -2.68 -4.36
C GLY A 16 4.76 -2.85 -3.22
N LYS A 17 5.05 -1.78 -2.43
CA LYS A 17 5.92 -1.88 -1.24
C LYS A 17 5.44 -2.92 -0.23
N THR A 18 4.13 -3.24 -0.24
CA THR A 18 3.58 -4.23 0.69
C THR A 18 4.15 -5.60 0.45
N THR A 19 4.25 -6.01 -0.80
CA THR A 19 4.64 -7.37 -1.16
C THR A 19 6.06 -7.46 -1.74
N MET A 20 6.49 -6.43 -2.46
CA MET A 20 7.70 -6.46 -3.30
C MET A 20 7.83 -7.77 -4.10
N ALA A 21 6.69 -8.35 -4.51
CA ALA A 21 6.59 -9.61 -5.23
C ALA A 21 6.03 -9.37 -6.63
N PRO A 22 6.87 -9.38 -7.68
CA PRO A 22 6.45 -9.11 -9.06
C PRO A 22 5.34 -10.05 -9.55
N GLN A 23 5.32 -11.30 -9.13
CA GLN A 23 4.26 -12.26 -9.48
C GLN A 23 2.88 -11.82 -8.95
N ILE A 24 2.83 -11.24 -7.74
CA ILE A 24 1.59 -10.67 -7.20
C ILE A 24 1.19 -9.42 -7.97
N VAL A 25 2.16 -8.53 -8.27
CA VAL A 25 1.91 -7.32 -9.05
C VAL A 25 1.38 -7.67 -10.44
N ALA A 26 1.94 -8.66 -11.12
CA ALA A 26 1.45 -9.12 -12.42
C ALA A 26 -0.03 -9.55 -12.35
N ARG A 27 -0.40 -10.35 -11.34
CA ARG A 27 -1.80 -10.77 -11.11
C ARG A 27 -2.73 -9.57 -10.81
N GLN A 28 -2.22 -8.53 -10.12
CA GLN A 28 -3.01 -7.31 -9.87
C GLN A 28 -3.24 -6.52 -11.16
N ILE A 29 -2.24 -6.44 -12.05
CA ILE A 29 -2.35 -5.79 -13.37
C ILE A 29 -3.30 -6.59 -14.27
N GLU A 30 -3.18 -7.91 -14.33
CA GLU A 30 -4.10 -8.79 -15.05
C GLU A 30 -5.55 -8.65 -14.56
N ALA A 31 -5.75 -8.41 -13.26
CA ALA A 31 -7.06 -8.14 -12.68
C ALA A 31 -7.59 -6.71 -12.96
N GLY A 32 -6.86 -5.89 -13.71
CA GLY A 32 -7.30 -4.55 -14.14
C GLY A 32 -6.70 -3.39 -13.34
N ALA A 33 -5.64 -3.59 -12.55
CA ALA A 33 -4.92 -2.47 -11.96
C ALA A 33 -4.26 -1.62 -13.06
N TRP A 34 -4.29 -0.31 -12.91
CA TRP A 34 -3.70 0.65 -13.84
C TRP A 34 -2.17 0.48 -13.97
N GLY A 35 -1.52 0.10 -12.90
CA GLY A 35 -0.09 -0.08 -12.73
C GLY A 35 0.21 -0.38 -11.29
N VAL A 36 1.39 -0.01 -10.79
CA VAL A 36 1.81 -0.24 -9.40
C VAL A 36 2.28 1.06 -8.74
N THR A 37 2.09 1.20 -7.45
CA THR A 37 2.67 2.28 -6.65
C THR A 37 3.94 1.81 -5.95
N ALA A 38 5.01 2.58 -6.08
CA ALA A 38 6.29 2.40 -5.39
C ALA A 38 6.49 3.48 -4.31
N ALA A 39 7.32 3.22 -3.30
CA ALA A 39 7.68 4.18 -2.27
C ALA A 39 9.10 4.74 -2.47
N THR A 40 9.97 4.04 -3.18
CA THR A 40 11.37 4.42 -3.43
C THR A 40 11.75 4.12 -4.87
N ILE A 41 12.81 4.79 -5.35
CA ILE A 41 13.32 4.53 -6.70
C ILE A 41 13.80 3.08 -6.87
N SER A 42 14.38 2.47 -5.85
CA SER A 42 14.80 1.07 -5.90
C SER A 42 13.61 0.12 -6.15
N GLN A 43 12.45 0.42 -5.58
CA GLN A 43 11.22 -0.34 -5.86
C GLN A 43 10.74 -0.12 -7.30
N VAL A 44 10.84 1.11 -7.83
CA VAL A 44 10.56 1.40 -9.25
C VAL A 44 11.46 0.55 -10.15
N GLN A 45 12.76 0.49 -9.86
CA GLN A 45 13.73 -0.29 -10.61
C GLN A 45 13.37 -1.79 -10.61
N VAL A 46 13.02 -2.34 -9.46
CA VAL A 46 12.55 -3.74 -9.38
C VAL A 46 11.33 -3.96 -10.25
N PHE A 47 10.28 -3.14 -10.14
CA PHE A 47 9.07 -3.31 -10.95
C PHE A 47 9.35 -3.15 -12.44
N ARG A 48 10.20 -2.19 -12.80
CA ARG A 48 10.62 -1.97 -14.19
C ARG A 48 11.35 -3.16 -14.77
N GLU A 49 12.28 -3.76 -14.03
CA GLU A 49 13.02 -4.98 -14.43
C GLU A 49 12.06 -6.15 -14.69
N PHE A 50 10.94 -6.23 -13.98
CA PHE A 50 9.91 -7.25 -14.21
C PHE A 50 8.81 -6.82 -15.21
N GLY A 51 9.07 -5.78 -15.99
CA GLY A 51 8.21 -5.40 -17.13
C GLY A 51 6.95 -4.62 -16.75
N VAL A 52 6.89 -4.02 -15.58
CA VAL A 52 5.77 -3.13 -15.23
C VAL A 52 5.87 -1.84 -16.03
N GLU A 53 4.85 -1.58 -16.84
CA GLU A 53 4.82 -0.42 -17.75
C GLU A 53 4.41 0.88 -17.07
N ARG A 54 3.63 0.82 -15.99
CA ARG A 54 3.10 2.02 -15.31
C ARG A 54 3.39 1.98 -13.82
N VAL A 55 4.15 2.97 -13.35
CA VAL A 55 4.54 3.09 -11.96
C VAL A 55 4.19 4.49 -11.43
N LEU A 56 3.64 4.54 -10.24
CA LEU A 56 3.50 5.77 -9.47
C LEU A 56 4.51 5.73 -8.31
N LEU A 57 5.58 6.52 -8.38
CA LEU A 57 6.46 6.75 -7.23
C LEU A 57 5.77 7.73 -6.28
N ALA A 58 5.13 7.19 -5.24
CA ALA A 58 4.40 7.97 -4.25
C ALA A 58 5.36 8.57 -3.20
N ASN A 59 6.31 9.34 -3.67
CA ASN A 59 7.30 10.05 -2.86
C ASN A 59 8.01 11.11 -3.72
N GLU A 60 8.72 12.01 -3.07
CA GLU A 60 9.63 12.97 -3.69
C GLU A 60 10.90 12.27 -4.16
N LEU A 61 11.33 12.59 -5.37
CA LEU A 61 12.57 12.10 -5.95
C LEU A 61 13.60 13.23 -5.99
N THR A 62 14.55 13.18 -5.07
CA THR A 62 15.52 14.28 -4.86
C THR A 62 16.95 13.90 -5.20
N GLU A 63 17.25 12.63 -5.45
CA GLU A 63 18.58 12.15 -5.80
C GLU A 63 18.86 12.34 -7.30
N PRO A 64 19.88 13.13 -7.69
CA PRO A 64 20.13 13.43 -9.11
C PRO A 64 20.38 12.20 -9.98
N ALA A 65 21.09 11.19 -9.47
CA ALA A 65 21.35 9.95 -10.20
C ALA A 65 20.05 9.18 -10.48
N ALA A 66 19.13 9.16 -9.53
CA ALA A 66 17.84 8.51 -9.68
C ALA A 66 16.92 9.26 -10.66
N VAL A 67 16.93 10.59 -10.65
CA VAL A 67 16.19 11.41 -11.64
C VAL A 67 16.75 11.15 -13.04
N GLY A 68 18.09 11.17 -13.21
CA GLY A 68 18.73 10.88 -14.49
C GLY A 68 18.43 9.46 -15.00
N TRP A 69 18.44 8.45 -14.14
CA TRP A 69 18.05 7.09 -14.51
C TRP A 69 16.59 7.05 -14.99
N LEU A 70 15.67 7.64 -14.23
CA LEU A 70 14.25 7.65 -14.59
C LEU A 70 13.99 8.36 -15.92
N ALA A 71 14.67 9.50 -16.15
CA ALA A 71 14.57 10.22 -17.41
C ALA A 71 15.09 9.39 -18.59
N ALA A 72 16.17 8.64 -18.40
CA ALA A 72 16.71 7.74 -19.41
C ALA A 72 15.73 6.58 -19.73
N GLU A 73 15.10 5.97 -18.74
CA GLU A 73 14.08 4.92 -18.94
C GLU A 73 12.86 5.45 -19.71
N LEU A 74 12.35 6.63 -19.34
CA LEU A 74 11.23 7.27 -20.05
C LEU A 74 11.56 7.62 -21.51
N ALA A 75 12.82 7.95 -21.80
CA ALA A 75 13.28 8.23 -23.16
C ALA A 75 13.48 6.95 -23.99
N ALA A 76 13.95 5.88 -23.35
CA ALA A 76 14.26 4.61 -24.01
C ALA A 76 13.00 3.81 -24.37
N ASP A 77 11.93 3.90 -23.57
CA ASP A 77 10.72 3.12 -23.77
C ASP A 77 9.46 4.00 -23.77
N PRO A 78 8.84 4.24 -24.93
CA PRO A 78 7.58 4.98 -25.02
C PRO A 78 6.39 4.33 -24.30
N GLY A 79 6.45 3.03 -24.03
CA GLY A 79 5.42 2.27 -23.29
C GLY A 79 5.54 2.42 -21.78
N PHE A 80 6.68 2.89 -21.27
CA PHE A 80 6.88 3.07 -19.83
C PHE A 80 6.42 4.44 -19.36
N ASP A 81 5.62 4.49 -18.30
CA ASP A 81 5.19 5.70 -17.62
C ASP A 81 5.55 5.64 -16.13
N CYS A 82 6.19 6.70 -15.63
CA CYS A 82 6.44 6.84 -14.20
C CYS A 82 6.07 8.24 -13.73
N TYR A 83 5.21 8.31 -12.72
CA TYR A 83 4.77 9.56 -12.08
C TYR A 83 5.54 9.74 -10.79
N VAL A 84 5.92 10.97 -10.45
CA VAL A 84 6.62 11.32 -9.21
C VAL A 84 5.90 12.44 -8.48
N TYR A 85 6.25 12.70 -7.21
CA TYR A 85 5.70 13.79 -6.43
C TYR A 85 6.66 14.98 -6.37
N ALA A 86 6.08 16.17 -6.13
CA ALA A 86 6.79 17.35 -5.70
C ALA A 86 5.92 18.15 -4.72
N ASP A 87 6.54 18.69 -3.67
CA ASP A 87 5.90 19.49 -2.63
C ASP A 87 6.55 20.85 -2.41
N SER A 88 7.59 21.17 -3.17
CA SER A 88 8.35 22.40 -3.02
C SER A 88 8.99 22.83 -4.35
N PRO A 89 9.20 24.16 -4.57
CA PRO A 89 9.94 24.66 -5.72
C PRO A 89 11.38 24.11 -5.79
N ASP A 90 12.01 23.85 -4.65
CA ASP A 90 13.33 23.24 -4.61
C ASP A 90 13.31 21.78 -5.10
N GLY A 91 12.29 20.99 -4.73
CA GLY A 91 12.08 19.66 -5.27
C GLY A 91 11.86 19.68 -6.78
N VAL A 92 11.06 20.63 -7.29
CA VAL A 92 10.85 20.81 -8.73
C VAL A 92 12.17 21.14 -9.44
N ARG A 93 13.01 22.01 -8.88
CA ARG A 93 14.32 22.33 -9.43
C ARG A 93 15.23 21.10 -9.54
N LEU A 94 15.29 20.28 -8.48
CA LEU A 94 16.07 19.04 -8.49
C LEU A 94 15.60 18.06 -9.59
N LEU A 95 14.29 17.94 -9.79
CA LEU A 95 13.74 17.14 -10.89
C LEU A 95 14.13 17.74 -12.25
N ALA A 96 13.95 19.04 -12.44
CA ALA A 96 14.25 19.71 -13.70
C ALA A 96 15.74 19.66 -14.07
N ASP A 97 16.63 19.78 -13.10
CA ASP A 97 18.09 19.69 -13.29
C ASP A 97 18.53 18.29 -13.77
N GLY A 98 17.78 17.24 -13.39
CA GLY A 98 18.10 15.87 -13.75
C GLY A 98 17.41 15.36 -15.03
N VAL A 99 16.41 16.09 -15.56
CA VAL A 99 15.69 15.71 -16.78
C VAL A 99 16.23 16.48 -17.98
N PRO A 100 16.71 15.82 -19.05
CA PRO A 100 17.18 16.50 -20.25
C PRO A 100 16.10 17.39 -20.89
N SER A 101 16.43 18.64 -21.15
CA SER A 101 15.56 19.59 -21.86
C SER A 101 15.89 19.58 -23.35
N GLY A 102 15.06 18.98 -24.18
CA GLY A 102 15.18 19.03 -25.64
C GLY A 102 15.33 17.68 -26.32
N GLY A 103 15.37 17.66 -27.64
CA GLY A 103 15.66 16.47 -28.44
C GLY A 103 14.55 15.41 -28.51
N GLY A 104 13.29 15.75 -28.18
CA GLY A 104 12.18 14.79 -28.21
C GLY A 104 12.03 13.96 -26.94
N ALA A 105 12.73 14.34 -25.87
CA ALA A 105 12.56 13.70 -24.55
C ALA A 105 11.12 13.83 -24.05
N ARG A 106 10.56 12.75 -23.54
CA ARG A 106 9.24 12.75 -22.90
C ARG A 106 9.33 13.51 -21.56
N PRO A 107 8.41 14.46 -21.29
CA PRO A 107 8.40 15.15 -20.01
C PRO A 107 8.07 14.18 -18.86
N LEU A 108 8.77 14.32 -17.75
CA LEU A 108 8.49 13.57 -16.52
C LEU A 108 7.16 14.06 -15.91
N PRO A 109 6.16 13.17 -15.73
CA PRO A 109 4.89 13.53 -15.10
C PRO A 109 5.06 13.75 -13.59
N VAL A 110 4.65 14.93 -13.11
CA VAL A 110 4.75 15.32 -11.71
C VAL A 110 3.36 15.56 -11.13
N LEU A 111 3.10 14.99 -9.96
CA LEU A 111 1.93 15.26 -9.14
C LEU A 111 2.32 16.17 -7.98
N VAL A 112 1.56 17.24 -7.75
CA VAL A 112 1.74 18.07 -6.57
C VAL A 112 1.18 17.35 -5.35
N GLU A 113 2.02 17.10 -4.35
CA GLU A 113 1.55 16.46 -3.13
C GLU A 113 0.98 17.49 -2.15
N LEU A 114 -0.25 17.24 -1.69
CA LEU A 114 -0.86 17.92 -0.54
C LEU A 114 -0.59 17.09 0.72
N GLY A 115 -0.03 17.71 1.73
CA GLY A 115 0.25 17.13 3.02
C GLY A 115 -0.50 17.84 4.16
N GLN A 116 -0.16 17.47 5.39
CA GLN A 116 -0.78 18.00 6.59
C GLN A 116 0.25 18.63 7.51
N ARG A 117 -0.17 19.62 8.30
CA ARG A 117 0.70 20.22 9.31
C ARG A 117 1.14 19.17 10.33
N GLY A 118 2.45 19.06 10.55
CA GLY A 118 3.04 18.03 11.42
C GLY A 118 3.10 16.62 10.79
N GLY A 119 2.57 16.43 9.56
CA GLY A 119 2.65 15.20 8.80
C GLY A 119 3.98 15.04 8.05
N ARG A 120 4.01 14.06 7.13
CA ARG A 120 5.20 13.75 6.29
C ARG A 120 5.49 14.85 5.28
N THR A 121 5.68 14.48 4.04
CA THR A 121 5.84 15.31 2.85
C THR A 121 4.54 16.02 2.45
N GLY A 122 4.57 16.81 1.41
CA GLY A 122 3.44 17.51 0.81
C GLY A 122 3.31 18.98 1.23
N CYS A 123 2.73 19.79 0.37
CA CYS A 123 2.41 21.19 0.62
C CYS A 123 1.48 21.34 1.83
N ARG A 124 1.68 22.40 2.60
CA ARG A 124 0.89 22.67 3.84
C ARG A 124 -0.24 23.66 3.61
N SER A 125 -0.34 24.21 2.40
CA SER A 125 -1.44 25.08 1.99
C SER A 125 -1.66 25.01 0.49
N ALA A 126 -2.81 25.48 0.06
CA ALA A 126 -3.15 25.59 -1.36
C ALA A 126 -2.22 26.53 -2.12
N GLU A 127 -1.82 27.63 -1.50
CA GLU A 127 -0.90 28.62 -2.10
C GLU A 127 0.48 28.01 -2.35
N GLN A 128 0.99 27.18 -1.43
CA GLN A 128 2.21 26.41 -1.65
C GLN A 128 2.05 25.43 -2.80
N ALA A 129 0.95 24.70 -2.86
CA ALA A 129 0.68 23.75 -3.93
C ALA A 129 0.55 24.44 -5.31
N GLU A 130 -0.10 25.59 -5.37
CA GLU A 130 -0.18 26.43 -6.59
C GLU A 130 1.18 26.94 -7.04
N ALA A 131 2.06 27.32 -6.11
CA ALA A 131 3.43 27.71 -6.40
C ALA A 131 4.25 26.53 -6.97
N VAL A 132 4.11 25.33 -6.40
CA VAL A 132 4.75 24.10 -6.91
C VAL A 132 4.22 23.76 -8.31
N ALA A 133 2.90 23.79 -8.52
CA ALA A 133 2.29 23.53 -9.83
C ALA A 133 2.78 24.53 -10.91
N SER A 134 2.91 25.80 -10.54
CA SER A 134 3.45 26.83 -11.42
C SER A 134 4.91 26.57 -11.76
N ALA A 135 5.72 26.16 -10.77
CA ALA A 135 7.12 25.80 -10.99
C ALA A 135 7.26 24.57 -11.91
N VAL A 136 6.45 23.53 -11.71
CA VAL A 136 6.41 22.35 -12.61
C VAL A 136 6.05 22.75 -14.03
N SER A 137 5.03 23.60 -14.20
CA SER A 137 4.55 24.04 -15.52
C SER A 137 5.57 24.90 -16.25
N ALA A 138 6.42 25.62 -15.52
CA ALA A 138 7.48 26.46 -16.08
C ALA A 138 8.78 25.69 -16.37
N ALA A 139 8.97 24.50 -15.77
CA ALA A 139 10.21 23.74 -15.89
C ALA A 139 10.25 22.92 -17.18
N PRO A 140 11.21 23.14 -18.08
CA PRO A 140 11.41 22.29 -19.24
C PRO A 140 11.67 20.84 -18.81
N GLY A 141 11.07 19.87 -19.53
CA GLY A 141 11.23 18.45 -19.22
C GLY A 141 10.31 17.92 -18.12
N LEU A 142 9.52 18.76 -17.44
CA LEU A 142 8.50 18.35 -16.51
C LEU A 142 7.09 18.61 -17.07
N ARG A 143 6.11 17.84 -16.58
CA ARG A 143 4.70 17.98 -16.93
C ARG A 143 3.84 17.87 -15.68
N LEU A 144 3.03 18.89 -15.43
CA LEU A 144 2.03 18.80 -14.37
C LEU A 144 0.97 17.74 -14.75
N ALA A 145 0.84 16.69 -13.94
CA ALA A 145 -0.01 15.55 -14.23
C ALA A 145 -1.19 15.43 -13.27
N GLY A 146 -1.19 16.16 -12.16
CA GLY A 146 -2.27 16.12 -11.20
C GLY A 146 -1.84 16.43 -9.77
N VAL A 147 -2.62 15.93 -8.82
CA VAL A 147 -2.39 16.09 -7.39
C VAL A 147 -2.41 14.77 -6.67
N ALA A 148 -1.67 14.70 -5.58
CA ALA A 148 -1.58 13.54 -4.71
C ALA A 148 -1.76 13.94 -3.24
N GLY A 149 -2.16 12.98 -2.41
CA GLY A 149 -2.19 13.12 -0.97
C GLY A 149 -2.28 11.77 -0.28
N TYR A 150 -2.11 11.74 1.06
CA TYR A 150 -2.24 10.51 1.83
C TYR A 150 -3.02 10.75 3.11
N GLU A 151 -4.26 10.34 3.12
CA GLU A 151 -5.21 10.48 4.22
C GLU A 151 -4.91 9.53 5.39
N GLY A 152 -4.21 8.43 5.14
CA GLY A 152 -3.89 7.44 6.17
C GLY A 152 -2.90 7.91 7.23
N SER A 153 -2.34 9.12 7.11
CA SER A 153 -1.54 9.77 8.14
C SER A 153 -2.37 10.53 9.18
N ILE A 154 -3.67 10.69 8.97
CA ILE A 154 -4.59 11.42 9.87
C ILE A 154 -4.86 10.61 11.13
N GLY A 155 -5.08 9.30 10.99
CA GLY A 155 -5.35 8.42 12.11
C GLY A 155 -5.37 6.94 11.71
N HIS A 156 -5.44 6.07 12.71
CA HIS A 156 -5.54 4.62 12.54
C HIS A 156 -6.75 4.07 13.30
N ASP A 157 -7.88 4.78 13.24
CA ASP A 157 -9.13 4.42 13.88
C ASP A 157 -10.31 4.79 12.96
N ARG A 158 -11.54 4.60 13.44
CA ARG A 158 -12.75 5.00 12.73
C ARG A 158 -13.66 5.88 13.59
N GLU A 159 -13.05 6.63 14.50
CA GLU A 159 -13.77 7.60 15.30
C GLU A 159 -14.39 8.70 14.43
N PRO A 160 -15.58 9.21 14.79
CA PRO A 160 -16.26 10.23 13.98
C PRO A 160 -15.40 11.46 13.69
N ALA A 161 -14.56 11.87 14.62
CA ALA A 161 -13.63 12.99 14.45
C ALA A 161 -12.58 12.70 13.38
N THR A 162 -11.91 11.55 13.47
CA THR A 162 -10.93 11.10 12.47
C THR A 162 -11.54 10.97 11.07
N LEU A 163 -12.74 10.38 10.97
CA LEU A 163 -13.43 10.27 9.68
C LEU A 163 -13.81 11.64 9.10
N ALA A 164 -14.17 12.61 9.95
CA ALA A 164 -14.47 13.98 9.53
C ALA A 164 -13.21 14.69 8.98
N GLU A 165 -12.06 14.51 9.62
CA GLU A 165 -10.78 15.05 9.17
C GLU A 165 -10.33 14.40 7.85
N VAL A 166 -10.47 13.09 7.69
CA VAL A 166 -10.19 12.37 6.44
C VAL A 166 -11.06 12.92 5.30
N ARG A 167 -12.37 13.13 5.54
CA ARG A 167 -13.25 13.75 4.54
C ARG A 167 -12.84 15.18 4.20
N ALA A 168 -12.48 15.98 5.20
CA ALA A 168 -12.02 17.35 5.00
C ALA A 168 -10.77 17.40 4.12
N PHE A 169 -9.79 16.55 4.41
CA PHE A 169 -8.57 16.42 3.60
C PHE A 169 -8.86 16.02 2.16
N CYS A 170 -9.71 15.03 1.94
CA CYS A 170 -10.09 14.61 0.57
C CYS A 170 -10.82 15.75 -0.20
N ARG A 171 -11.67 16.52 0.47
CA ARG A 171 -12.31 17.70 -0.14
C ARG A 171 -11.30 18.79 -0.49
N GLU A 172 -10.31 19.03 0.38
CA GLU A 172 -9.23 19.98 0.11
C GLU A 172 -8.40 19.54 -1.11
N LEU A 173 -8.04 18.25 -1.18
CA LEU A 173 -7.32 17.68 -2.32
C LEU A 173 -8.12 17.83 -3.62
N ARG A 174 -9.43 17.55 -3.59
CA ARG A 174 -10.32 17.77 -4.75
C ARG A 174 -10.41 19.24 -5.13
N ALA A 175 -10.56 20.14 -4.16
CA ALA A 175 -10.61 21.58 -4.40
C ALA A 175 -9.30 22.12 -4.98
N LEU A 176 -8.17 21.60 -4.54
CA LEU A 176 -6.86 21.91 -5.10
C LEU A 176 -6.80 21.49 -6.57
N ALA A 177 -7.18 20.25 -6.89
CA ALA A 177 -7.21 19.76 -8.26
C ALA A 177 -8.04 20.64 -9.21
N ALA A 178 -9.16 21.18 -8.72
CA ALA A 178 -10.02 22.08 -9.50
C ALA A 178 -9.42 23.48 -9.73
N ARG A 179 -8.46 23.89 -8.92
CA ARG A 179 -7.79 25.23 -9.04
C ARG A 179 -6.54 25.21 -9.88
N LEU A 180 -5.90 24.07 -9.99
CA LEU A 180 -4.68 23.96 -10.77
C LEU A 180 -4.96 24.02 -12.28
N PRO A 181 -4.00 24.54 -13.08
CA PRO A 181 -4.19 24.58 -14.53
C PRO A 181 -4.37 23.16 -15.07
N PRO A 182 -5.26 22.98 -16.07
CA PRO A 182 -5.44 21.68 -16.69
C PRO A 182 -4.12 21.21 -17.32
N PRO A 183 -3.89 19.87 -17.39
CA PRO A 183 -2.69 19.35 -18.02
C PRO A 183 -2.61 19.80 -19.48
N SER A 184 -1.40 20.03 -19.95
CA SER A 184 -1.14 20.33 -21.36
C SER A 184 -1.34 19.05 -22.18
N GLY A 185 -2.26 19.09 -23.15
CA GLY A 185 -2.56 17.97 -24.04
C GLY A 185 -3.91 17.29 -23.73
N GLN A 186 -4.05 16.04 -24.18
CA GLN A 186 -5.29 15.25 -23.99
C GLN A 186 -5.28 14.40 -22.71
N ASP A 187 -4.26 14.55 -21.87
CA ASP A 187 -4.13 13.75 -20.68
C ASP A 187 -5.14 14.12 -19.61
N GLN A 188 -5.75 13.13 -19.03
CA GLN A 188 -6.68 13.30 -17.94
C GLN A 188 -5.90 13.68 -16.67
N TYR A 189 -6.36 14.71 -15.95
CA TYR A 189 -5.79 15.13 -14.69
C TYR A 189 -5.96 14.03 -13.63
N LEU A 190 -4.86 13.64 -12.97
CA LEU A 190 -4.88 12.58 -11.97
C LEU A 190 -5.07 13.16 -10.56
N VAL A 191 -6.02 12.61 -9.80
CA VAL A 191 -6.16 12.87 -8.37
C VAL A 191 -5.98 11.56 -7.63
N THR A 192 -4.94 11.45 -6.82
CA THR A 192 -4.62 10.18 -6.18
C THR A 192 -4.48 10.29 -4.66
N ALA A 193 -5.19 9.42 -3.98
CA ALA A 193 -5.14 9.15 -2.54
C ALA A 193 -5.60 7.70 -2.30
N GLY A 194 -5.90 7.32 -1.07
CA GLY A 194 -6.52 6.04 -0.77
C GLY A 194 -5.55 4.99 -0.32
N GLY A 195 -5.25 5.02 0.97
CA GLY A 195 -4.68 3.89 1.68
C GLY A 195 -5.69 2.76 1.88
N SER A 196 -5.33 1.77 2.69
CA SER A 196 -6.17 0.58 2.91
C SER A 196 -7.28 0.80 3.95
N LEU A 197 -7.25 1.91 4.72
CA LEU A 197 -8.21 2.14 5.82
C LEU A 197 -9.44 2.94 5.40
N TYR A 198 -9.29 3.93 4.50
CA TYR A 198 -10.33 4.94 4.21
C TYR A 198 -10.68 5.04 2.72
N PHE A 199 -10.38 4.02 1.93
CA PHE A 199 -10.55 4.06 0.48
C PHE A 199 -11.99 4.40 0.04
N GLU A 200 -13.01 4.01 0.81
CA GLU A 200 -14.41 4.32 0.52
C GLU A 200 -14.72 5.81 0.69
N ILE A 201 -14.07 6.47 1.67
CA ILE A 201 -14.19 7.92 1.86
C ILE A 201 -13.48 8.64 0.72
N VAL A 202 -12.29 8.17 0.34
CA VAL A 202 -11.53 8.73 -0.77
C VAL A 202 -12.35 8.65 -2.07
N VAL A 203 -12.95 7.50 -2.36
CA VAL A 203 -13.84 7.36 -3.52
C VAL A 203 -14.98 8.36 -3.43
N ALA A 204 -15.75 8.36 -2.33
CA ALA A 204 -16.90 9.22 -2.17
C ALA A 204 -16.59 10.72 -2.32
N GLU A 205 -15.49 11.18 -1.76
CA GLU A 205 -15.12 12.60 -1.75
C GLU A 205 -14.41 13.03 -3.04
N LEU A 206 -13.56 12.18 -3.65
CA LEU A 206 -12.81 12.58 -4.85
C LEU A 206 -13.64 12.43 -6.15
N THR A 207 -14.62 11.52 -6.19
CA THR A 207 -15.50 11.38 -7.36
C THR A 207 -16.68 12.35 -7.34
N ALA A 208 -16.90 13.05 -6.22
CA ALA A 208 -17.96 14.05 -6.13
C ALA A 208 -17.66 15.24 -7.09
N PRO A 209 -18.69 15.84 -7.72
CA PRO A 209 -18.49 16.95 -8.64
C PRO A 209 -17.70 18.12 -7.99
N ALA A 210 -16.70 18.61 -8.69
CA ALA A 210 -15.84 19.72 -8.23
C ALA A 210 -16.12 21.06 -8.91
N GLY A 211 -17.11 21.12 -9.82
CA GLY A 211 -17.46 22.31 -10.60
C GLY A 211 -17.53 22.02 -12.09
N PRO A 212 -17.67 23.05 -12.94
CA PRO A 212 -17.66 22.90 -14.39
C PRO A 212 -16.27 22.53 -14.88
N GLY A 213 -16.15 21.42 -15.57
CA GLY A 213 -14.89 20.90 -16.14
C GLY A 213 -14.89 19.39 -16.28
N PRO A 214 -13.93 18.81 -17.00
CA PRO A 214 -13.80 17.37 -17.07
C PRO A 214 -13.47 16.81 -15.69
N ALA A 215 -14.12 15.70 -15.32
CA ALA A 215 -13.82 15.02 -14.07
C ALA A 215 -12.37 14.46 -14.11
N PRO A 216 -11.60 14.61 -13.03
CA PRO A 216 -10.27 14.03 -12.95
C PRO A 216 -10.33 12.50 -12.92
N ALA A 217 -9.25 11.85 -13.32
CA ALA A 217 -9.06 10.43 -13.04
C ALA A 217 -8.75 10.26 -11.55
N VAL A 218 -9.61 9.57 -10.83
CA VAL A 218 -9.37 9.23 -9.43
C VAL A 218 -8.64 7.90 -9.34
N MET A 219 -7.55 7.84 -8.57
CA MET A 219 -6.75 6.63 -8.41
C MET A 219 -6.53 6.29 -6.94
N LEU A 220 -6.88 5.06 -6.56
CA LEU A 220 -6.57 4.48 -5.25
C LEU A 220 -5.20 3.81 -5.26
N ARG A 221 -4.54 3.79 -4.08
CA ARG A 221 -3.21 3.17 -3.89
C ARG A 221 -3.16 2.10 -2.80
N SER A 222 -4.32 1.59 -2.39
CA SER A 222 -4.40 0.53 -1.37
C SER A 222 -3.49 -0.65 -1.72
N GLY A 223 -2.67 -1.11 -0.81
CA GLY A 223 -1.73 -2.22 -1.01
C GLY A 223 -2.04 -3.43 -0.14
N ALA A 224 -2.35 -3.22 1.14
CA ALA A 224 -2.56 -4.29 2.11
C ALA A 224 -3.76 -5.21 1.78
N TYR A 225 -4.69 -4.76 0.95
CA TYR A 225 -5.87 -5.54 0.56
C TYR A 225 -5.51 -6.88 -0.11
N VAL A 226 -4.33 -6.99 -0.72
CA VAL A 226 -3.93 -8.16 -1.53
C VAL A 226 -3.91 -9.46 -0.72
N THR A 227 -3.50 -9.38 0.54
CA THR A 227 -3.56 -10.49 1.49
C THR A 227 -4.46 -10.20 2.68
N HIS A 228 -4.85 -8.94 2.87
CA HIS A 228 -5.54 -8.51 4.08
C HIS A 228 -4.78 -8.97 5.33
N ASP A 229 -5.39 -8.96 6.52
CA ASP A 229 -4.79 -9.47 7.74
C ASP A 229 -5.85 -9.91 8.76
N HIS A 230 -5.38 -10.46 9.87
CA HIS A 230 -6.20 -10.80 11.04
C HIS A 230 -6.10 -9.74 12.15
N GLY A 231 -5.49 -8.59 11.86
CA GLY A 231 -5.18 -7.54 12.83
C GLY A 231 -5.84 -6.21 12.51
N ILE A 232 -5.05 -5.24 12.08
CA ILE A 232 -5.48 -3.84 11.92
C ILE A 232 -6.56 -3.69 10.84
N TYR A 233 -6.35 -4.24 9.65
CA TYR A 233 -7.31 -4.07 8.55
C TYR A 233 -8.56 -4.93 8.75
N ALA A 234 -8.46 -6.12 9.37
CA ALA A 234 -9.62 -6.91 9.73
C ALA A 234 -10.60 -6.15 10.63
N ARG A 235 -10.10 -5.28 11.53
CA ARG A 235 -10.92 -4.46 12.42
C ARG A 235 -11.40 -3.15 11.78
N LEU A 236 -10.59 -2.55 10.92
CA LEU A 236 -10.78 -1.16 10.46
C LEU A 236 -11.22 -1.05 9.00
N THR A 237 -11.27 -2.16 8.23
CA THR A 237 -11.80 -2.12 6.86
C THR A 237 -13.26 -1.64 6.84
N PRO A 238 -13.66 -0.89 5.80
CA PRO A 238 -15.05 -0.41 5.70
C PRO A 238 -16.10 -1.51 5.85
N ALA A 239 -15.89 -2.65 5.20
CA ALA A 239 -16.83 -3.78 5.25
C ALA A 239 -16.98 -4.42 6.65
N ALA A 240 -16.02 -4.22 7.56
CA ALA A 240 -16.09 -4.72 8.93
C ALA A 240 -16.90 -3.80 9.86
N GLN A 241 -17.29 -2.61 9.41
CA GLN A 241 -18.03 -1.63 10.22
C GLN A 241 -19.54 -1.88 10.15
N PRO A 242 -20.31 -1.56 11.19
CA PRO A 242 -21.76 -1.64 11.16
C PRO A 242 -22.34 -0.81 9.98
N GLY A 243 -23.07 -1.45 9.08
CA GLY A 243 -23.59 -0.80 7.87
C GLY A 243 -22.53 -0.39 6.86
N GLY A 244 -21.30 -0.90 7.03
CA GLY A 244 -20.17 -0.56 6.17
C GLY A 244 -20.34 -1.09 4.75
N THR A 245 -19.75 -0.35 3.81
CA THR A 245 -19.77 -0.67 2.37
C THR A 245 -18.36 -0.94 1.88
N GLY A 246 -18.24 -1.64 0.77
CA GLY A 246 -16.97 -1.95 0.16
C GLY A 246 -16.76 -3.47 0.00
N PRO A 247 -15.63 -3.88 -0.57
CA PRO A 247 -15.35 -5.29 -0.78
C PRO A 247 -15.13 -6.02 0.54
N ALA A 248 -15.74 -7.20 0.68
CA ALA A 248 -15.38 -8.15 1.72
C ALA A 248 -13.98 -8.71 1.40
N LEU A 249 -13.00 -8.37 2.21
CA LEU A 249 -11.62 -8.83 2.08
C LEU A 249 -11.38 -9.98 3.06
N VAL A 250 -10.73 -11.02 2.60
CA VAL A 250 -10.43 -12.22 3.38
C VAL A 250 -8.92 -12.30 3.63
N PRO A 251 -8.48 -12.48 4.89
CA PRO A 251 -7.07 -12.70 5.18
C PRO A 251 -6.55 -13.97 4.48
N ALA A 252 -5.42 -13.86 3.79
CA ALA A 252 -4.85 -14.93 3.00
C ALA A 252 -3.41 -15.31 3.41
N PHE A 253 -2.82 -14.61 4.37
CA PHE A 253 -1.46 -14.86 4.81
C PHE A 253 -1.48 -15.57 6.17
N GLU A 254 -0.96 -16.79 6.21
CA GLU A 254 -0.87 -17.63 7.39
C GLU A 254 0.58 -18.00 7.70
N LEU A 255 0.94 -18.03 8.97
CA LEU A 255 2.22 -18.53 9.47
C LEU A 255 1.99 -19.76 10.32
N TRP A 256 2.57 -20.90 9.93
CA TRP A 256 2.51 -22.14 10.67
C TRP A 256 3.77 -22.32 11.52
N ALA A 257 3.61 -22.37 12.84
CA ALA A 257 4.69 -22.51 13.80
C ALA A 257 4.57 -23.82 14.59
N ARG A 258 5.68 -24.54 14.73
CA ARG A 258 5.72 -25.77 15.53
C ARG A 258 5.87 -25.42 17.01
N VAL A 259 5.11 -26.08 17.85
CA VAL A 259 5.29 -26.05 19.31
C VAL A 259 6.60 -26.74 19.65
N LEU A 260 7.51 -26.01 20.30
CA LEU A 260 8.81 -26.47 20.71
C LEU A 260 8.82 -27.00 22.14
N SER A 261 8.04 -26.37 23.02
CA SER A 261 8.01 -26.66 24.45
C SER A 261 6.65 -26.27 25.05
N ALA A 262 6.24 -27.00 26.08
CA ALA A 262 5.18 -26.65 27.02
C ALA A 262 5.75 -26.77 28.44
N PRO A 263 6.52 -25.78 28.91
CA PRO A 263 7.34 -25.92 30.09
C PRO A 263 6.56 -25.88 31.40
N GLU A 264 5.38 -25.27 31.37
CA GLU A 264 4.53 -25.13 32.55
C GLU A 264 3.03 -25.06 32.16
N PRO A 265 2.10 -25.32 33.08
CA PRO A 265 0.67 -25.22 32.78
C PRO A 265 0.28 -23.84 32.28
N GLY A 266 -0.46 -23.79 31.17
CA GLY A 266 -0.94 -22.54 30.57
C GLY A 266 0.03 -21.82 29.67
N LEU A 267 1.24 -22.37 29.45
CA LEU A 267 2.25 -21.79 28.56
C LEU A 267 2.78 -22.84 27.58
N ALA A 268 2.81 -22.45 26.29
CA ALA A 268 3.59 -23.15 25.28
C ALA A 268 4.48 -22.16 24.49
N ILE A 269 5.57 -22.67 23.95
CA ILE A 269 6.52 -21.90 23.13
C ILE A 269 6.48 -22.46 21.72
N ALA A 270 6.18 -21.61 20.75
CA ALA A 270 6.22 -21.96 19.34
C ALA A 270 7.46 -21.39 18.66
N GLY A 271 7.97 -22.10 17.64
CA GLY A 271 9.16 -21.78 16.87
C GLY A 271 8.91 -20.74 15.76
N ALA A 272 8.38 -19.59 16.13
CA ALA A 272 8.26 -18.42 15.27
C ALA A 272 8.38 -17.17 16.15
N GLY A 273 8.92 -16.08 15.62
CA GLY A 273 9.12 -14.87 16.39
C GLY A 273 9.10 -13.61 15.53
N ARG A 274 9.78 -12.57 15.99
CA ARG A 274 9.87 -11.27 15.31
C ARG A 274 10.49 -11.35 13.92
N ARG A 275 11.30 -12.39 13.65
CA ARG A 275 11.91 -12.64 12.35
C ARG A 275 10.95 -13.26 11.35
N ASP A 276 9.84 -13.84 11.82
CA ASP A 276 8.90 -14.62 11.02
C ASP A 276 7.55 -13.93 10.87
N ALA A 277 7.13 -13.16 11.89
CA ALA A 277 5.84 -12.50 11.94
C ALA A 277 5.93 -11.00 12.25
N PRO A 278 5.04 -10.17 11.69
CA PRO A 278 4.91 -8.76 12.06
C PRO A 278 4.42 -8.61 13.51
N PHE A 279 4.83 -7.51 14.15
CA PHE A 279 4.44 -7.18 15.53
C PHE A 279 4.23 -5.67 15.75
N ASP A 280 4.37 -4.88 14.70
CA ASP A 280 4.26 -3.41 14.72
C ASP A 280 2.81 -2.91 14.87
N GLN A 281 1.83 -3.71 14.46
CA GLN A 281 0.39 -3.40 14.57
C GLN A 281 -0.36 -4.44 15.45
N GLY A 282 0.34 -5.03 16.38
CA GLY A 282 -0.14 -6.07 17.27
C GLY A 282 0.51 -7.44 17.02
N LEU A 283 0.33 -8.35 17.97
CA LEU A 283 0.90 -9.70 17.89
C LEU A 283 0.09 -10.58 16.93
N PRO A 284 0.70 -11.66 16.38
CA PRO A 284 0.00 -12.64 15.57
C PRO A 284 -1.20 -13.25 16.30
N VAL A 285 -2.23 -13.61 15.55
CA VAL A 285 -3.50 -14.14 16.07
C VAL A 285 -3.55 -15.64 15.84
N PRO A 286 -3.63 -16.50 16.87
CA PRO A 286 -3.82 -17.94 16.69
C PRO A 286 -5.17 -18.23 16.01
N LEU A 287 -5.15 -19.05 14.96
CA LEU A 287 -6.32 -19.36 14.13
C LEU A 287 -6.77 -20.81 14.30
N ARG A 288 -5.81 -21.74 14.27
CA ARG A 288 -6.05 -23.19 14.29
C ARG A 288 -4.85 -23.90 14.91
N ILE A 289 -5.11 -25.11 15.42
CA ILE A 289 -4.10 -26.03 15.91
C ILE A 289 -4.15 -27.28 15.03
N ARG A 290 -2.99 -27.80 14.64
CA ARG A 290 -2.86 -29.13 14.04
C ARG A 290 -1.99 -29.98 14.94
N ARG A 291 -2.55 -31.03 15.50
CA ARG A 291 -1.84 -31.97 16.37
C ARG A 291 -0.78 -32.75 15.59
N ALA A 292 0.18 -33.29 16.31
CA ALA A 292 1.23 -34.11 15.70
C ALA A 292 0.70 -35.34 14.96
N ASP A 293 -0.48 -35.86 15.33
CA ASP A 293 -1.20 -36.95 14.65
C ASP A 293 -2.05 -36.49 13.45
N GLY A 294 -2.07 -35.19 13.15
CA GLY A 294 -2.79 -34.59 12.04
C GLY A 294 -4.21 -34.12 12.35
N GLN A 295 -4.72 -34.35 13.57
CA GLN A 295 -6.03 -33.86 13.96
C GLN A 295 -6.04 -32.34 14.07
N GLU A 296 -7.09 -31.70 13.58
CA GLU A 296 -7.27 -30.24 13.73
C GLU A 296 -8.09 -29.91 14.96
N ALA A 297 -7.75 -28.80 15.62
CA ALA A 297 -8.44 -28.27 16.77
C ALA A 297 -8.56 -26.74 16.68
N ASP A 298 -9.59 -26.19 17.32
CA ASP A 298 -9.80 -24.77 17.42
C ASP A 298 -8.74 -24.12 18.32
N ALA A 299 -8.30 -22.92 17.96
CA ALA A 299 -7.41 -22.10 18.76
C ALA A 299 -8.16 -21.08 19.64
N ALA A 300 -9.45 -21.25 19.85
CA ALA A 300 -10.26 -20.33 20.65
C ALA A 300 -9.66 -20.09 22.04
N GLY A 301 -9.46 -18.82 22.40
CA GLY A 301 -8.86 -18.44 23.68
C GLY A 301 -7.35 -18.55 23.76
N LEU A 302 -6.67 -19.21 22.81
CA LEU A 302 -5.21 -19.18 22.67
C LEU A 302 -4.74 -17.78 22.30
N ARG A 303 -3.66 -17.31 22.89
CA ARG A 303 -3.13 -15.96 22.61
C ARG A 303 -1.62 -15.98 22.50
N VAL A 304 -1.09 -15.26 21.53
CA VAL A 304 0.32 -14.85 21.56
C VAL A 304 0.45 -13.68 22.53
N THR A 305 1.31 -13.81 23.53
CA THR A 305 1.52 -12.78 24.57
C THR A 305 2.83 -12.02 24.41
N ALA A 306 3.83 -12.64 23.79
CA ALA A 306 5.12 -12.03 23.51
C ALA A 306 5.81 -12.72 22.32
N LEU A 307 6.78 -12.04 21.73
CA LEU A 307 7.69 -12.57 20.72
C LEU A 307 9.14 -12.24 21.09
N ASP A 308 9.99 -13.22 21.06
CA ASP A 308 11.44 -13.06 20.87
C ASP A 308 11.79 -13.17 19.39
N ASP A 309 13.07 -13.23 19.05
CA ASP A 309 13.51 -13.34 17.66
C ASP A 309 12.91 -14.56 16.94
N GLN A 310 12.91 -15.73 17.62
CA GLN A 310 12.49 -17.02 17.05
C GLN A 310 11.56 -17.82 17.98
N HIS A 311 10.92 -17.15 18.96
CA HIS A 311 10.00 -17.78 19.89
C HIS A 311 8.74 -16.93 20.06
N ALA A 312 7.57 -17.58 19.98
CA ALA A 312 6.28 -17.02 20.35
C ALA A 312 5.80 -17.66 21.65
N TYR A 313 5.40 -16.80 22.58
CA TYR A 313 4.82 -17.21 23.86
C TYR A 313 3.32 -17.36 23.69
N LEU A 314 2.82 -18.58 23.85
CA LEU A 314 1.42 -18.92 23.70
C LEU A 314 0.78 -19.14 25.07
N GLN A 315 -0.12 -18.24 25.45
CA GLN A 315 -0.97 -18.43 26.62
C GLN A 315 -2.13 -19.37 26.28
N LEU A 316 -2.22 -20.48 27.00
CA LEU A 316 -3.24 -21.50 26.80
C LEU A 316 -4.47 -21.21 27.67
N PRO A 317 -5.71 -21.29 27.14
CA PRO A 317 -6.90 -21.25 27.95
C PRO A 317 -7.06 -22.56 28.79
N ALA A 318 -7.86 -22.52 29.84
CA ALA A 318 -8.13 -23.69 30.65
C ALA A 318 -8.71 -24.86 29.81
N GLY A 319 -8.13 -26.03 29.96
CA GLY A 319 -8.52 -27.22 29.20
C GLY A 319 -7.91 -27.36 27.82
N CYS A 320 -7.11 -26.37 27.38
CA CYS A 320 -6.27 -26.48 26.19
C CYS A 320 -4.90 -26.98 26.60
N ASP A 321 -4.39 -27.98 25.93
CA ASP A 321 -3.01 -28.45 26.02
C ASP A 321 -2.36 -28.39 24.63
N LEU A 322 -1.09 -28.04 24.60
CA LEU A 322 -0.25 -28.12 23.42
C LEU A 322 0.98 -28.94 23.77
N HIS A 323 1.38 -29.77 22.85
CA HIS A 323 2.55 -30.64 23.03
C HIS A 323 3.65 -30.30 22.03
N PRO A 324 4.93 -30.51 22.36
CA PRO A 324 5.99 -30.44 21.38
C PRO A 324 5.68 -31.29 20.14
N GLY A 325 5.78 -30.66 18.96
CA GLY A 325 5.43 -31.30 17.71
C GLY A 325 4.09 -30.85 17.12
N ASP A 326 3.15 -30.34 17.91
CA ASP A 326 1.93 -29.71 17.41
C ASP A 326 2.29 -28.46 16.56
N LEU A 327 1.39 -28.10 15.65
CA LEU A 327 1.49 -26.88 14.84
C LEU A 327 0.39 -25.90 15.25
N VAL A 328 0.76 -24.63 15.30
CA VAL A 328 -0.20 -23.54 15.48
C VAL A 328 -0.17 -22.67 14.24
N CYS A 329 -1.33 -22.49 13.63
CA CYS A 329 -1.54 -21.51 12.56
C CYS A 329 -1.73 -20.13 13.18
N LEU A 330 -0.92 -19.16 12.76
CA LEU A 330 -0.94 -17.79 13.20
C LEU A 330 -1.35 -16.88 12.03
N GLY A 331 -2.39 -16.10 12.22
CA GLY A 331 -2.74 -15.00 11.34
C GLY A 331 -1.84 -13.79 11.61
N ILE A 332 -1.45 -13.10 10.57
CA ILE A 332 -0.60 -11.92 10.69
C ILE A 332 -1.41 -10.67 11.05
N SER A 333 -0.78 -9.74 11.77
CA SER A 333 -1.40 -8.49 12.22
C SER A 333 -1.25 -7.34 11.23
N HIS A 334 -0.24 -7.40 10.31
CA HIS A 334 0.04 -6.35 9.34
C HIS A 334 0.81 -6.90 8.12
N PRO A 335 0.25 -6.90 6.91
CA PRO A 335 0.91 -7.54 5.76
C PRO A 335 2.19 -6.83 5.31
N CYS A 336 2.27 -5.49 5.42
CA CYS A 336 3.41 -4.73 4.92
C CYS A 336 4.73 -5.08 5.59
N THR A 337 4.70 -5.55 6.83
CA THR A 337 5.85 -5.98 7.62
C THR A 337 5.90 -7.50 7.81
N ALA A 338 5.13 -8.24 7.02
CA ALA A 338 5.18 -9.69 6.93
C ALA A 338 6.01 -10.16 5.73
N PHE A 339 5.75 -9.58 4.56
CA PHE A 339 6.42 -9.96 3.33
C PHE A 339 7.94 -9.73 3.35
N ASP A 340 8.41 -8.68 4.02
CA ASP A 340 9.84 -8.34 4.15
C ASP A 340 10.66 -9.38 4.93
N LYS A 341 10.01 -10.29 5.64
CA LYS A 341 10.64 -11.35 6.42
C LYS A 341 10.91 -12.63 5.62
N TRP A 342 10.30 -12.77 4.46
CA TRP A 342 10.31 -14.01 3.68
C TRP A 342 10.74 -13.76 2.24
N GLN A 343 11.84 -14.36 1.81
CA GLN A 343 12.31 -14.28 0.42
C GLN A 343 11.45 -15.12 -0.54
N LEU A 344 10.90 -16.22 -0.05
CA LEU A 344 10.02 -17.12 -0.79
C LEU A 344 8.79 -17.43 0.06
N ILE A 345 7.61 -17.28 -0.54
CA ILE A 345 6.33 -17.53 0.12
C ILE A 345 5.55 -18.53 -0.73
N PRO A 346 5.29 -19.74 -0.22
CA PRO A 346 4.44 -20.71 -0.90
C PRO A 346 3.01 -20.19 -1.06
N VAL A 347 2.43 -20.36 -2.24
CA VAL A 347 0.99 -20.24 -2.48
C VAL A 347 0.40 -21.63 -2.41
N VAL A 348 -0.60 -21.81 -1.58
CA VAL A 348 -1.19 -23.13 -1.33
C VAL A 348 -2.68 -23.15 -1.69
N ASP A 349 -3.21 -24.33 -2.00
CA ASP A 349 -4.64 -24.59 -2.11
C ASP A 349 -5.27 -24.88 -0.74
N GLU A 350 -6.56 -25.23 -0.73
CA GLU A 350 -7.31 -25.53 0.48
C GLU A 350 -6.80 -26.77 1.23
N ASP A 351 -6.11 -27.67 0.52
CA ASP A 351 -5.46 -28.87 1.07
C ASP A 351 -4.00 -28.63 1.51
N TYR A 352 -3.53 -27.36 1.49
CA TYR A 352 -2.13 -26.96 1.75
C TYR A 352 -1.10 -27.55 0.77
N ARG A 353 -1.53 -27.92 -0.46
CA ARG A 353 -0.58 -28.28 -1.50
C ARG A 353 -0.04 -27.01 -2.15
N ILE A 354 1.27 -26.97 -2.33
CA ILE A 354 1.92 -25.82 -2.97
C ILE A 354 1.52 -25.81 -4.45
N THR A 355 0.84 -24.75 -4.87
CA THR A 355 0.43 -24.50 -6.26
C THR A 355 1.33 -23.51 -6.97
N ASP A 356 2.00 -22.64 -6.21
CA ASP A 356 2.93 -21.63 -6.73
C ASP A 356 3.86 -21.15 -5.60
N VAL A 357 4.89 -20.36 -5.95
CA VAL A 357 5.79 -19.73 -5.00
C VAL A 357 6.02 -18.28 -5.44
N VAL A 358 5.79 -17.32 -4.60
CA VAL A 358 6.16 -15.93 -4.86
C VAL A 358 7.50 -15.59 -4.23
N ARG A 359 8.29 -14.79 -4.94
CA ARG A 359 9.57 -14.26 -4.48
C ARG A 359 9.43 -12.77 -4.17
N THR A 360 9.98 -12.35 -3.04
CA THR A 360 10.03 -10.95 -2.63
C THR A 360 11.40 -10.33 -2.96
N PHE A 361 11.43 -9.01 -3.14
CA PHE A 361 12.62 -8.24 -3.55
C PHE A 361 12.80 -7.01 -2.65
N PHE A 362 12.85 -7.23 -1.33
CA PHE A 362 13.16 -6.20 -0.34
C PHE A 362 14.63 -5.88 -0.28
#